data_6bb150963f1552bff15092f787913fce
#
_entry.id   6bb150963f1552bff15092f787913fce
#
_cell.length_a   1.000
_cell.length_b   1.000
_cell.length_c   1.000
_cell.angle_alpha   90.00
_cell.angle_beta   90.00
_cell.angle_gamma   90.00
#
_symmetry.space_group_name_H-M   'P 1'
#
loop_
_entity.id
_entity.type
_entity.pdbx_description
1 polymer ?
#
loop_
_entity_poly.entity_id
_entity_poly.type
_entity_poly.pdbx_seq_one_letter_code
_entity_poly.pdbx_strand_id
1 'polypeptide(L)'
;MIKQLLQTDDSKTTIIIRLMVGAVFLSEGIQKFLLPTIRGAGRFEKIGLPNPEFLGSFVGAFEIISGILILLGLATRLAAIPTLIIMLVAIATTKSEVLQNEGFWSMMHGSRTDWSMLLGSIYLIIRGGGKWSLDRNLTGQRTTFGV
;
A
#
# COMPACT_ATOMS: atom_id res chain seq x y z
N MET A 1 -11.06 -18.75 10.25
CA MET A 1 -9.84 -18.08 9.72
C MET A 1 -10.18 -17.04 8.63
N ILE A 2 -10.84 -17.38 7.51
CA ILE A 2 -11.18 -16.42 6.45
C ILE A 2 -12.07 -15.27 6.95
N LYS A 3 -13.10 -15.54 7.77
CA LYS A 3 -13.95 -14.50 8.36
C LYS A 3 -13.20 -13.48 9.23
N GLN A 4 -12.12 -13.88 9.89
CA GLN A 4 -11.31 -12.98 10.71
C GLN A 4 -10.47 -12.02 9.85
N LEU A 5 -10.00 -12.49 8.68
CA LEU A 5 -9.24 -11.68 7.72
C LEU A 5 -10.11 -10.64 7.01
N LEU A 6 -11.41 -10.94 6.85
CA LEU A 6 -12.40 -10.03 6.25
C LEU A 6 -13.12 -9.17 7.31
N GLN A 7 -12.84 -9.35 8.60
CA GLN A 7 -13.42 -8.50 9.64
C GLN A 7 -13.01 -7.05 9.45
N THR A 8 -14.00 -6.16 9.54
CA THR A 8 -13.80 -4.73 9.37
C THR A 8 -14.52 -3.97 10.48
N ASP A 9 -14.06 -2.76 10.76
CA ASP A 9 -14.73 -1.88 11.71
C ASP A 9 -15.95 -1.18 11.09
N ASP A 10 -16.68 -0.43 11.91
CA ASP A 10 -17.86 0.31 11.50
C ASP A 10 -17.58 1.75 11.05
N SER A 11 -16.30 2.13 10.97
CA SER A 11 -15.92 3.49 10.59
C SER A 11 -16.26 3.81 9.13
N LYS A 12 -16.99 4.89 8.92
CA LYS A 12 -17.27 5.44 7.59
C LYS A 12 -16.04 6.15 7.01
N THR A 13 -15.18 6.70 7.88
CA THR A 13 -14.02 7.50 7.47
C THR A 13 -12.85 6.65 6.96
N THR A 14 -12.86 5.35 7.20
CA THR A 14 -11.85 4.42 6.65
C THR A 14 -11.75 4.48 5.12
N ILE A 15 -12.84 4.86 4.43
CA ILE A 15 -12.81 5.05 2.98
C ILE A 15 -11.79 6.10 2.53
N ILE A 16 -11.52 7.13 3.34
CA ILE A 16 -10.54 8.17 3.02
C ILE A 16 -9.13 7.55 2.97
N ILE A 17 -8.80 6.72 3.95
CA ILE A 17 -7.51 6.02 3.98
C ILE A 17 -7.40 5.02 2.82
N ARG A 18 -8.48 4.31 2.49
CA ARG A 18 -8.52 3.40 1.35
C ARG A 18 -8.31 4.14 0.03
N LEU A 19 -8.94 5.30 -0.16
CA LEU A 19 -8.73 6.12 -1.36
C LEU A 19 -7.29 6.61 -1.45
N MET A 20 -6.73 7.09 -0.34
CA MET A 20 -5.35 7.56 -0.30
C MET A 20 -4.36 6.42 -0.64
N VAL A 21 -4.42 5.31 0.09
CA VAL A 21 -3.48 4.20 -0.10
C VAL A 21 -3.71 3.49 -1.43
N GLY A 22 -4.97 3.15 -1.72
CA GLY A 22 -5.31 2.38 -2.92
C GLY A 22 -5.01 3.13 -4.22
N ALA A 23 -5.33 4.43 -4.30
CA ALA A 23 -5.06 5.22 -5.50
C ALA A 23 -3.57 5.44 -5.73
N VAL A 24 -2.80 5.68 -4.67
CA VAL A 24 -1.34 5.85 -4.79
C VAL A 24 -0.69 4.55 -5.27
N PHE A 25 -0.98 3.40 -4.63
CA PHE A 25 -0.39 2.13 -5.05
C PHE A 25 -0.83 1.70 -6.45
N LEU A 26 -2.10 1.90 -6.81
CA LEU A 26 -2.57 1.64 -8.16
C LEU A 26 -1.82 2.48 -9.19
N SER A 27 -1.66 3.77 -8.93
CA SER A 27 -0.92 4.69 -9.80
C SER A 27 0.56 4.30 -9.92
N GLU A 28 1.23 4.02 -8.80
CA GLU A 28 2.65 3.63 -8.81
C GLU A 28 2.87 2.30 -9.54
N GLY A 29 1.98 1.32 -9.34
CA GLY A 29 2.04 0.05 -10.05
C GLY A 29 1.87 0.20 -11.56
N ILE A 30 0.87 0.99 -12.01
CA ILE A 30 0.66 1.29 -13.44
C ILE A 30 1.89 1.99 -14.03
N GLN A 31 2.46 2.97 -13.34
CA GLN A 31 3.65 3.71 -13.80
C GLN A 31 4.87 2.79 -13.99
N LYS A 32 5.01 1.71 -13.21
CA LYS A 32 6.11 0.75 -13.38
C LYS A 32 6.08 0.04 -14.74
N PHE A 33 4.88 -0.17 -15.27
CA PHE A 33 4.71 -0.77 -16.61
C PHE A 33 4.75 0.26 -17.74
N LEU A 34 4.21 1.46 -17.52
CA LEU A 34 4.22 2.52 -18.55
C LEU A 34 5.58 3.21 -18.69
N LEU A 35 6.33 3.29 -17.60
CA LEU A 35 7.63 3.99 -17.51
C LEU A 35 8.70 3.07 -16.91
N PRO A 36 9.00 1.91 -17.55
CA PRO A 36 9.85 0.88 -16.97
C PRO A 36 11.28 1.38 -16.66
N THR A 37 11.82 2.26 -17.47
CA THR A 37 13.17 2.80 -17.29
C THR A 37 13.29 3.77 -16.11
N ILE A 38 12.20 4.45 -15.74
CA ILE A 38 12.20 5.50 -14.70
C ILE A 38 11.60 4.96 -13.38
N ARG A 39 10.50 4.21 -13.46
CA ARG A 39 9.70 3.77 -12.29
C ARG A 39 9.76 2.26 -12.04
N GLY A 40 10.00 1.47 -13.09
CA GLY A 40 10.09 0.02 -13.04
C GLY A 40 11.52 -0.49 -12.95
N ALA A 41 11.91 -1.39 -13.84
CA ALA A 41 13.21 -2.07 -13.85
C ALA A 41 14.41 -1.11 -13.72
N GLY A 42 14.41 -0.02 -14.46
CA GLY A 42 15.51 0.94 -14.42
C GLY A 42 15.71 1.60 -13.05
N ARG A 43 14.65 1.80 -12.27
CA ARG A 43 14.78 2.27 -10.88
C ARG A 43 15.38 1.20 -9.98
N PHE A 44 14.97 -0.06 -10.13
CA PHE A 44 15.48 -1.18 -9.34
C PHE A 44 16.94 -1.47 -9.65
N GLU A 45 17.35 -1.34 -10.91
CA GLU A 45 18.74 -1.40 -11.33
C GLU A 45 19.59 -0.29 -10.67
N LYS A 46 19.09 0.95 -10.71
CA LYS A 46 19.79 2.10 -10.13
C LYS A 46 20.07 1.97 -8.63
N ILE A 47 19.14 1.34 -7.88
CA ILE A 47 19.32 1.09 -6.44
C ILE A 47 20.00 -0.25 -6.12
N GLY A 48 20.54 -0.93 -7.13
CA GLY A 48 21.38 -2.13 -6.98
C GLY A 48 20.62 -3.39 -6.57
N LEU A 49 19.30 -3.47 -6.85
CA LEU A 49 18.53 -4.68 -6.54
C LEU A 49 18.76 -5.77 -7.60
N PRO A 50 18.80 -7.06 -7.19
CA PRO A 50 19.01 -8.17 -8.12
C PRO A 50 17.78 -8.36 -9.02
N ASN A 51 18.00 -8.83 -10.26
CA ASN A 51 16.96 -9.11 -11.24
C ASN A 51 15.93 -7.95 -11.40
N PRO A 52 16.38 -6.73 -11.75
CA PRO A 52 15.55 -5.53 -11.72
C PRO A 52 14.30 -5.62 -12.60
N GLU A 53 14.37 -6.30 -13.75
CA GLU A 53 13.22 -6.50 -14.65
C GLU A 53 12.11 -7.35 -13.99
N PHE A 54 12.50 -8.45 -13.36
CA PHE A 54 11.58 -9.31 -12.64
C PHE A 54 10.98 -8.56 -11.44
N LEU A 55 11.82 -7.95 -10.60
CA LEU A 55 11.36 -7.24 -9.40
C LEU A 55 10.47 -6.04 -9.75
N GLY A 56 10.82 -5.28 -10.80
CA GLY A 56 10.00 -4.15 -11.25
C GLY A 56 8.60 -4.58 -11.65
N SER A 57 8.50 -5.64 -12.46
CA SER A 57 7.21 -6.20 -12.89
C SER A 57 6.45 -6.86 -11.74
N PHE A 58 7.13 -7.62 -10.89
CA PHE A 58 6.54 -8.29 -9.73
C PHE A 58 5.94 -7.28 -8.74
N VAL A 59 6.73 -6.29 -8.33
CA VAL A 59 6.26 -5.24 -7.41
C VAL A 59 5.13 -4.44 -8.04
N GLY A 60 5.26 -4.05 -9.33
CA GLY A 60 4.21 -3.33 -10.04
C GLY A 60 2.89 -4.09 -10.09
N ALA A 61 2.92 -5.41 -10.34
CA ALA A 61 1.72 -6.25 -10.32
C ALA A 61 1.07 -6.29 -8.93
N PHE A 62 1.86 -6.46 -7.86
CA PHE A 62 1.34 -6.43 -6.48
C PHE A 62 0.76 -5.08 -6.10
N GLU A 63 1.37 -3.98 -6.53
CA GLU A 63 0.85 -2.63 -6.30
C GLU A 63 -0.51 -2.42 -7.00
N ILE A 64 -0.65 -2.86 -8.25
CA ILE A 64 -1.92 -2.77 -8.98
C ILE A 64 -3.00 -3.60 -8.29
N ILE A 65 -2.71 -4.88 -8.01
CA ILE A 65 -3.68 -5.79 -7.39
C ILE A 65 -4.08 -5.27 -6.01
N SER A 66 -3.11 -4.93 -5.18
CA SER A 66 -3.37 -4.40 -3.83
C SER A 66 -4.12 -3.07 -3.87
N GLY A 67 -3.75 -2.17 -4.78
CA GLY A 67 -4.43 -0.89 -4.98
C GLY A 67 -5.90 -1.07 -5.32
N ILE A 68 -6.21 -1.95 -6.28
CA ILE A 68 -7.60 -2.27 -6.68
C ILE A 68 -8.37 -2.87 -5.50
N LEU A 69 -7.82 -3.87 -4.82
CA LEU A 69 -8.47 -4.55 -3.69
C LEU A 69 -8.76 -3.57 -2.54
N ILE A 70 -7.81 -2.70 -2.22
CA ILE A 70 -7.97 -1.66 -1.19
C ILE A 70 -9.05 -0.66 -1.59
N LEU A 71 -9.08 -0.19 -2.85
CA LEU A 71 -10.11 0.72 -3.35
C LEU A 71 -11.50 0.11 -3.26
N LEU A 72 -11.65 -1.15 -3.63
CA LEU A 72 -12.92 -1.89 -3.52
C LEU A 72 -13.26 -2.23 -2.05
N GLY A 73 -12.29 -2.25 -1.17
CA GLY A 73 -12.44 -2.75 0.19
C GLY A 73 -12.68 -4.25 0.24
N LEU A 74 -12.01 -4.98 -0.63
CA LEU A 74 -12.07 -6.44 -0.73
C LEU A 74 -10.76 -7.05 -0.23
N ALA A 75 -10.86 -7.97 0.74
CA ALA A 75 -9.71 -8.54 1.43
C ALA A 75 -8.70 -7.46 1.89
N THR A 76 -9.20 -6.35 2.39
CA THR A 76 -8.44 -5.11 2.65
C THR A 76 -7.21 -5.35 3.52
N ARG A 77 -7.34 -6.16 4.58
CA ARG A 77 -6.22 -6.49 5.48
C ARG A 77 -5.11 -7.24 4.77
N LEU A 78 -5.49 -8.21 3.93
CA LEU A 78 -4.52 -9.01 3.14
C LEU A 78 -3.84 -8.14 2.07
N ALA A 79 -4.62 -7.31 1.37
CA ALA A 79 -4.10 -6.42 0.34
C ALA A 79 -3.15 -5.35 0.91
N ALA A 80 -3.33 -4.96 2.16
CA ALA A 80 -2.45 -3.99 2.83
C ALA A 80 -1.12 -4.59 3.32
N ILE A 81 -0.95 -5.93 3.35
CA ILE A 81 0.32 -6.56 3.73
C ILE A 81 1.41 -6.32 2.66
N PRO A 82 1.19 -6.62 1.38
CA PRO A 82 2.17 -6.29 0.34
C PRO A 82 2.52 -4.81 0.30
N THR A 83 1.53 -3.91 0.45
CA THR A 83 1.80 -2.46 0.44
C THR A 83 2.68 -2.03 1.60
N LEU A 84 2.48 -2.61 2.79
CA LEU A 84 3.35 -2.40 3.95
C LEU A 84 4.79 -2.86 3.67
N ILE A 85 4.95 -4.08 3.15
CA ILE A 85 6.28 -4.65 2.85
C ILE A 85 7.00 -3.80 1.80
N ILE A 86 6.31 -3.38 0.74
CA ILE A 86 6.88 -2.52 -0.32
C ILE A 86 7.38 -1.20 0.30
N MET A 87 6.63 -0.58 1.19
CA MET A 87 7.04 0.67 1.85
C MET A 87 8.23 0.47 2.78
N LEU A 88 8.26 -0.62 3.56
CA LEU A 88 9.42 -0.94 4.42
C LEU A 88 10.70 -1.13 3.59
N VAL A 89 10.60 -1.86 2.49
CA VAL A 89 11.75 -2.05 1.58
C VAL A 89 12.15 -0.74 0.92
N ALA A 90 11.21 0.08 0.44
CA ALA A 90 11.50 1.36 -0.18
C ALA A 90 12.19 2.34 0.80
N ILE A 91 11.74 2.40 2.05
CA ILE A 91 12.39 3.22 3.08
C ILE A 91 13.79 2.69 3.39
N ALA A 92 13.95 1.38 3.57
CA ALA A 92 15.24 0.77 3.91
C ALA A 92 16.28 0.91 2.80
N THR A 93 15.89 0.82 1.53
CA THR A 93 16.81 0.87 0.40
C THR A 93 17.08 2.30 -0.08
N THR A 94 16.03 3.05 -0.38
CA THR A 94 16.16 4.38 -1.02
C THR A 94 16.44 5.48 0.00
N LYS A 95 15.79 5.44 1.17
CA LYS A 95 15.87 6.55 2.13
C LYS A 95 17.10 6.46 3.04
N SER A 96 17.64 5.28 3.24
CA SER A 96 18.92 5.12 3.93
C SER A 96 20.07 5.80 3.17
N GLU A 97 20.07 5.72 1.84
CA GLU A 97 21.06 6.41 1.00
C GLU A 97 20.94 7.94 1.09
N VAL A 98 19.70 8.44 0.99
CA VAL A 98 19.44 9.88 1.15
C VAL A 98 19.85 10.37 2.54
N LEU A 99 19.59 9.60 3.60
CA LEU A 99 19.99 9.94 4.96
C LEU A 99 21.51 10.09 5.10
N GLN A 100 22.29 9.18 4.47
CA GLN A 100 23.73 9.20 4.53
C GLN A 100 24.35 10.33 3.70
N ASN A 101 23.81 10.61 2.52
CA ASN A 101 24.39 11.55 1.57
C ASN A 101 23.86 12.99 1.73
N GLU A 102 22.62 13.16 2.13
CA GLU A 102 21.93 14.46 2.15
C GLU A 102 21.45 14.89 3.55
N GLY A 103 21.53 13.98 4.52
CA GLY A 103 21.16 14.23 5.90
C GLY A 103 19.67 14.01 6.23
N PHE A 104 19.38 14.15 7.54
CA PHE A 104 18.08 13.79 8.11
C PHE A 104 16.89 14.57 7.51
N TRP A 105 17.03 15.87 7.35
CA TRP A 105 15.92 16.72 6.87
C TRP A 105 15.57 16.47 5.41
N SER A 106 16.56 16.21 4.54
CA SER A 106 16.34 15.82 3.15
C SER A 106 15.65 14.47 3.06
N MET A 107 16.08 13.51 3.88
CA MET A 107 15.46 12.20 3.98
C MET A 107 14.00 12.32 4.43
N MET A 108 13.70 13.07 5.49
CA MET A 108 12.33 13.27 5.98
C MET A 108 11.43 13.95 4.94
N HIS A 109 11.94 15.00 4.27
CA HIS A 109 11.20 15.66 3.21
C HIS A 109 10.90 14.72 2.03
N GLY A 110 11.89 13.96 1.59
CA GLY A 110 11.74 12.98 0.50
C GLY A 110 10.89 11.76 0.86
N SER A 111 10.67 11.48 2.16
CA SER A 111 9.94 10.29 2.64
C SER A 111 8.48 10.57 3.02
N ARG A 112 7.99 11.79 2.86
CA ARG A 112 6.65 12.16 3.33
C ARG A 112 5.52 11.27 2.77
N THR A 113 5.60 10.90 1.50
CA THR A 113 4.65 9.97 0.88
C THR A 113 4.84 8.56 1.40
N ASP A 114 6.09 8.10 1.54
CA ASP A 114 6.41 6.75 2.03
C ASP A 114 5.86 6.55 3.45
N TRP A 115 6.05 7.53 4.34
CA TRP A 115 5.47 7.51 5.69
C TRP A 115 3.94 7.48 5.69
N SER A 116 3.31 8.29 4.84
CA SER A 116 1.86 8.31 4.73
C SER A 116 1.31 6.98 4.26
N MET A 117 1.95 6.36 3.27
CA MET A 117 1.56 5.05 2.74
C MET A 117 1.84 3.92 3.75
N LEU A 118 2.96 3.99 4.46
CA LEU A 118 3.29 3.04 5.53
C LEU A 118 2.23 3.04 6.62
N LEU A 119 1.94 4.22 7.19
CA LEU A 119 0.95 4.37 8.26
C LEU A 119 -0.46 4.03 7.78
N GLY A 120 -0.82 4.42 6.56
CA GLY A 120 -2.09 4.05 5.94
C GLY A 120 -2.24 2.53 5.78
N SER A 121 -1.19 1.83 5.35
CA SER A 121 -1.18 0.37 5.23
C SER A 121 -1.32 -0.31 6.61
N ILE A 122 -0.61 0.17 7.63
CA ILE A 122 -0.75 -0.31 9.01
C ILE A 122 -2.18 -0.12 9.51
N TYR A 123 -2.76 1.07 9.28
CA TYR A 123 -4.14 1.36 9.66
C TYR A 123 -5.11 0.34 9.01
N LEU A 124 -4.98 0.08 7.71
CA LEU A 124 -5.85 -0.86 6.99
C LEU A 124 -5.68 -2.31 7.46
N ILE A 125 -4.47 -2.73 7.85
CA ILE A 125 -4.25 -4.06 8.45
C ILE A 125 -4.99 -4.18 9.79
N ILE A 126 -4.95 -3.14 10.62
CA ILE A 126 -5.58 -3.16 11.95
C ILE A 126 -7.09 -3.04 11.85
N ARG A 127 -7.62 -2.10 11.06
CA ARG A 127 -9.04 -1.73 11.03
C ARG A 127 -9.84 -2.44 9.94
N GLY A 128 -9.18 -2.91 8.87
CA GLY A 128 -9.86 -3.46 7.69
C GLY A 128 -10.46 -2.39 6.79
N GLY A 129 -11.43 -2.77 5.96
CA GLY A 129 -12.01 -1.92 4.91
C GLY A 129 -13.03 -0.86 5.37
N GLY A 130 -13.52 -0.92 6.61
CA GLY A 130 -14.52 0.00 7.13
C GLY A 130 -15.95 -0.29 6.64
N LYS A 131 -16.86 0.61 6.99
CA LYS A 131 -18.31 0.42 6.75
C LYS A 131 -18.67 0.28 5.27
N TRP A 132 -18.01 1.02 4.40
CA TRP A 132 -18.27 1.03 2.94
C TRP A 132 -17.26 0.16 2.20
N SER A 133 -17.16 -1.12 2.57
CA SER A 133 -16.25 -2.10 1.97
C SER A 133 -17.01 -3.34 1.50
N LEU A 134 -16.48 -4.03 0.50
CA LEU A 134 -16.99 -5.32 0.08
C LEU A 134 -16.79 -6.38 1.17
N ASP A 135 -15.72 -6.28 1.97
CA ASP A 135 -15.47 -7.16 3.12
C ASP A 135 -16.66 -7.21 4.08
N ARG A 136 -17.27 -6.04 4.33
CA ARG A 136 -18.43 -5.95 5.21
C ARG A 136 -19.64 -6.68 4.63
N ASN A 137 -19.88 -6.50 3.36
CA ASN A 137 -21.01 -7.16 2.68
C ASN A 137 -20.85 -8.68 2.69
N LEU A 138 -19.63 -9.18 2.47
CA LEU A 138 -19.33 -10.60 2.45
C LEU A 138 -19.37 -11.26 3.84
N THR A 139 -19.03 -10.51 4.90
CA THR A 139 -19.06 -11.04 6.27
C THR A 139 -20.44 -11.00 6.90
N GLY A 140 -21.42 -10.37 6.26
CA GLY A 140 -22.78 -10.25 6.78
C GLY A 140 -22.88 -9.50 8.11
N GLN A 141 -21.91 -8.64 8.40
CA GLN A 141 -21.88 -7.80 9.60
C GLN A 141 -23.01 -6.75 9.50
N ARG A 142 -24.22 -7.14 9.96
CA ARG A 142 -25.32 -6.22 10.13
C ARG A 142 -24.95 -5.15 11.15
N THR A 143 -25.29 -3.90 10.85
CA THR A 143 -25.26 -2.80 11.81
C THR A 143 -26.16 -3.18 13.00
N THR A 144 -25.59 -3.54 14.13
CA THR A 144 -26.26 -3.41 15.41
C THR A 144 -26.36 -1.90 15.66
N PHE A 145 -27.52 -1.34 15.36
CA PHE A 145 -27.88 -0.05 15.90
C PHE A 145 -27.98 -0.28 17.41
N GLY A 146 -26.94 0.08 18.15
CA GLY A 146 -27.04 0.27 19.58
C GLY A 146 -28.05 1.40 19.80
N VAL A 147 -29.12 1.07 20.46
CA VAL A 147 -30.10 1.97 21.07
C VAL A 147 -29.43 2.76 22.18
#